data_aeaafdeeb3eddfec102032ab94053c41
#
_entry.id   aeaafdeeb3eddfec102032ab94053c41
#
_cell.length_a   1.000
_cell.length_b   1.000
_cell.length_c   1.000
_cell.angle_alpha   90.00
_cell.angle_beta   90.00
_cell.angle_gamma   90.00
#
_symmetry.space_group_name_H-M   'P 1'
#
loop_
_entity.id
_entity.type
_entity.pdbx_description
1 polymer ?
#
loop_
_entity_poly.entity_id
_entity_poly.type
_entity_poly.pdbx_seq_one_letter_code
_entity_poly.pdbx_strand_id
1 'polypeptide(L)'
;MKLDAALDLVRASARGENPLSYFEFWPNWLFYTPVVAHWLALGLRYGDFSLPTAANPYIVTGGLCGESKLDILRQVGPDAAPMLARSTGVTLQGRTEVDAVEAERAMAEAALSYPVVAKPDIGCNGTGVCLLHGRDELLRYLGGFPNHERVVLQEFIEDPHEAGLFYVRLPGQARGHITSITLKHPPTVTGDGRSTLEQLILADERAGLVSHLYMERLRDRLSEVPRQGEVVRLVFVGNHCKGSIFEDGRRLATPALTAAIERLARALPEFHFGRIDVRFASLAALRRGEDFRVIEINGAGSEATHIWDSRTKLRDAWRAQFFHYGAAFRIGAANRARGWRPCGVRAMYRHWKNQRRLMAAYPMND
;
A
#
# COMPACT_ATOMS: atom_id res chain seq x y z
N MET A 1 9.11 -12.67 -19.32
CA MET A 1 9.19 -11.64 -20.39
C MET A 1 10.39 -12.00 -21.27
N LYS A 2 10.23 -12.19 -22.57
CA LYS A 2 11.35 -12.52 -23.47
C LYS A 2 12.24 -11.27 -23.62
N LEU A 3 13.54 -11.46 -23.80
CA LEU A 3 14.54 -10.39 -23.85
C LEU A 3 14.22 -9.33 -24.92
N ASP A 4 13.66 -9.75 -26.06
CA ASP A 4 13.28 -8.86 -27.16
C ASP A 4 12.15 -7.91 -26.76
N ALA A 5 11.12 -8.39 -26.03
CA ALA A 5 10.05 -7.54 -25.52
C ALA A 5 10.56 -6.52 -24.48
N ALA A 6 11.58 -6.90 -23.69
CA ALA A 6 12.22 -5.96 -22.75
C ALA A 6 13.02 -4.87 -23.48
N LEU A 7 13.69 -5.21 -24.59
CA LEU A 7 14.44 -4.24 -25.41
C LEU A 7 13.52 -3.27 -26.16
N ASP A 8 12.37 -3.73 -26.63
CA ASP A 8 11.38 -2.86 -27.28
C ASP A 8 10.72 -1.92 -26.29
N LEU A 9 10.43 -2.37 -25.07
CA LEU A 9 9.97 -1.53 -23.95
C LEU A 9 10.99 -0.43 -23.61
N VAL A 10 12.30 -0.76 -23.58
CA VAL A 10 13.37 0.22 -23.35
C VAL A 10 13.40 1.27 -24.45
N ARG A 11 13.22 0.89 -25.72
CA ARG A 11 13.22 1.80 -26.88
C ARG A 11 12.01 2.72 -26.88
N ALA A 12 10.81 2.21 -26.57
CA ALA A 12 9.57 2.99 -26.49
C ALA A 12 9.59 3.96 -25.29
N SER A 13 10.10 3.54 -24.13
CA SER A 13 10.28 4.39 -22.94
C SER A 13 11.24 5.55 -23.21
N ALA A 14 12.29 5.34 -24.01
CA ALA A 14 13.23 6.39 -24.41
C ALA A 14 12.57 7.50 -25.26
N ARG A 15 11.42 7.20 -25.92
CA ARG A 15 10.63 8.16 -26.72
C ARG A 15 9.52 8.85 -25.93
N GLY A 16 9.27 8.47 -24.66
CA GLY A 16 8.18 9.03 -23.85
C GLY A 16 6.78 8.51 -24.22
N GLU A 17 6.70 7.49 -25.07
CA GLU A 17 5.46 6.94 -25.62
C GLU A 17 4.97 5.68 -24.87
N ASN A 18 5.73 5.21 -23.88
CA ASN A 18 5.42 3.94 -23.20
C ASN A 18 4.49 4.12 -22.00
N PRO A 19 3.35 3.40 -21.92
CA PRO A 19 2.46 3.42 -20.77
C PRO A 19 3.08 2.76 -19.51
N LEU A 20 4.23 2.07 -19.63
CA LEU A 20 5.00 1.46 -18.55
C LEU A 20 6.40 2.05 -18.46
N SER A 21 6.93 2.26 -17.25
CA SER A 21 8.37 2.50 -17.11
C SER A 21 9.14 1.20 -17.42
N TYR A 22 10.31 1.31 -18.08
CA TYR A 22 11.07 0.13 -18.52
C TYR A 22 11.57 -0.77 -17.39
N PHE A 23 11.58 -0.29 -16.14
CA PHE A 23 12.00 -1.05 -14.95
C PHE A 23 10.84 -1.46 -14.04
N GLU A 24 9.58 -1.08 -14.33
CA GLU A 24 8.42 -1.31 -13.45
C GLU A 24 8.20 -2.78 -13.13
N PHE A 25 8.46 -3.66 -14.10
CA PHE A 25 8.32 -5.11 -13.94
C PHE A 25 9.65 -5.88 -14.04
N TRP A 26 10.74 -5.21 -13.72
CA TRP A 26 12.02 -5.90 -13.60
C TRP A 26 11.99 -6.94 -12.49
N PRO A 27 12.80 -8.02 -12.60
CA PRO A 27 13.03 -8.90 -11.47
C PRO A 27 13.48 -8.09 -10.25
N ASN A 28 12.86 -8.32 -9.09
CA ASN A 28 13.11 -7.53 -7.89
C ASN A 28 14.61 -7.45 -7.54
N TRP A 29 15.36 -8.55 -7.73
CA TRP A 29 16.79 -8.56 -7.46
C TRP A 29 17.55 -7.55 -8.32
N LEU A 30 17.16 -7.32 -9.58
CA LEU A 30 17.85 -6.37 -10.47
C LEU A 30 17.61 -4.92 -10.03
N PHE A 31 16.37 -4.55 -9.71
CA PHE A 31 16.05 -3.20 -9.27
C PHE A 31 16.60 -2.91 -7.86
N TYR A 32 16.46 -3.86 -6.93
CA TYR A 32 16.79 -3.62 -5.52
C TYR A 32 18.26 -3.92 -5.15
N THR A 33 19.09 -4.51 -6.01
CA THR A 33 20.52 -4.75 -5.69
C THR A 33 21.25 -3.47 -5.26
N PRO A 34 21.18 -2.32 -5.96
CA PRO A 34 21.82 -1.10 -5.50
C PRO A 34 21.21 -0.56 -4.18
N VAL A 35 19.92 -0.78 -3.97
CA VAL A 35 19.21 -0.36 -2.74
C VAL A 35 19.68 -1.19 -1.55
N VAL A 36 19.83 -2.50 -1.72
CA VAL A 36 20.40 -3.41 -0.70
C VAL A 36 21.84 -3.05 -0.39
N ALA A 37 22.67 -2.79 -1.41
CA ALA A 37 24.05 -2.35 -1.21
C ALA A 37 24.11 -1.03 -0.40
N HIS A 38 23.22 -0.09 -0.70
CA HIS A 38 23.10 1.15 0.07
C HIS A 38 22.65 0.90 1.52
N TRP A 39 21.68 0.01 1.76
CA TRP A 39 21.28 -0.39 3.11
C TRP A 39 22.45 -0.99 3.89
N LEU A 40 23.21 -1.89 3.28
CA LEU A 40 24.38 -2.50 3.92
C LEU A 40 25.44 -1.45 4.26
N ALA A 41 25.74 -0.50 3.35
CA ALA A 41 26.66 0.60 3.60
C ALA A 41 26.19 1.49 4.77
N LEU A 42 24.89 1.79 4.86
CA LEU A 42 24.31 2.51 6.00
C LEU A 42 24.39 1.69 7.29
N GLY A 43 24.09 0.39 7.24
CA GLY A 43 24.21 -0.51 8.40
C GLY A 43 25.62 -0.54 8.97
N LEU A 44 26.65 -0.62 8.11
CA LEU A 44 28.05 -0.52 8.51
C LEU A 44 28.36 0.87 9.10
N ARG A 45 27.94 1.95 8.43
CA ARG A 45 28.18 3.33 8.88
C ARG A 45 27.61 3.61 10.25
N TYR A 46 26.42 3.10 10.56
CA TYR A 46 25.72 3.33 11.82
C TYR A 46 25.94 2.22 12.86
N GLY A 47 26.63 1.14 12.48
CA GLY A 47 26.94 -0.01 13.34
C GLY A 47 25.72 -0.89 13.66
N ASP A 48 24.63 -0.81 12.87
CA ASP A 48 23.42 -1.61 13.10
C ASP A 48 22.56 -1.70 11.82
N PHE A 49 22.39 -2.92 11.30
CA PHE A 49 21.57 -3.18 10.10
C PHE A 49 20.07 -3.13 10.37
N SER A 50 19.64 -3.20 11.63
CA SER A 50 18.24 -3.12 12.03
C SER A 50 17.80 -1.73 12.47
N LEU A 51 18.68 -0.74 12.37
CA LEU A 51 18.47 0.61 12.88
C LEU A 51 17.16 1.28 12.40
N PRO A 52 16.69 1.12 11.15
CA PRO A 52 15.40 1.64 10.70
C PRO A 52 14.20 1.14 11.49
N THR A 53 14.31 0.00 12.19
CA THR A 53 13.22 -0.49 13.05
C THR A 53 12.98 0.38 14.28
N ALA A 54 13.90 1.27 14.61
CA ALA A 54 13.71 2.31 15.63
C ALA A 54 13.18 3.63 15.06
N ALA A 55 12.84 3.71 13.76
CA ALA A 55 12.32 4.93 13.17
C ALA A 55 10.94 5.32 13.73
N ASN A 56 10.10 4.31 14.05
CA ASN A 56 8.81 4.49 14.70
C ASN A 56 8.72 3.54 15.90
N PRO A 57 9.20 3.94 17.08
CA PRO A 57 9.43 3.03 18.22
C PRO A 57 8.18 2.31 18.74
N TYR A 58 6.99 2.87 18.54
CA TYR A 58 5.71 2.27 18.98
C TYR A 58 5.09 1.32 17.95
N ILE A 59 5.72 1.17 16.78
CA ILE A 59 5.28 0.22 15.76
C ILE A 59 6.23 -0.99 15.76
N VAL A 60 5.67 -2.19 15.73
CA VAL A 60 6.46 -3.43 15.61
C VAL A 60 7.44 -3.32 14.45
N THR A 61 8.71 -3.60 14.70
CA THR A 61 9.83 -3.42 13.74
C THR A 61 9.92 -2.01 13.11
N GLY A 62 9.35 -0.97 13.77
CA GLY A 62 9.22 0.36 13.19
C GLY A 62 8.30 0.42 11.96
N GLY A 63 7.54 -0.64 11.71
CA GLY A 63 6.76 -0.82 10.49
C GLY A 63 7.60 -1.25 9.28
N LEU A 64 8.69 -1.98 9.50
CA LEU A 64 9.50 -2.55 8.42
C LEU A 64 8.87 -3.84 7.88
N CYS A 65 8.35 -4.68 8.74
CA CYS A 65 7.64 -5.91 8.41
C CYS A 65 6.92 -6.49 9.64
N GLY A 66 5.79 -7.17 9.42
CA GLY A 66 5.06 -7.91 10.46
C GLY A 66 4.29 -7.03 11.44
N GLU A 67 4.12 -5.77 11.13
CA GLU A 67 3.27 -4.84 11.89
C GLU A 67 1.79 -5.13 11.67
N SER A 68 1.00 -4.83 12.71
CA SER A 68 -0.46 -4.87 12.67
C SER A 68 -1.01 -3.54 12.14
N LYS A 69 -1.82 -3.60 11.09
CA LYS A 69 -2.51 -2.43 10.52
C LYS A 69 -3.48 -1.81 11.52
N LEU A 70 -4.25 -2.65 12.18
CA LEU A 70 -5.26 -2.20 13.13
C LEU A 70 -4.63 -1.57 14.37
N ASP A 71 -3.55 -2.16 14.90
CA ASP A 71 -2.89 -1.62 16.10
C ASP A 71 -2.22 -0.27 15.80
N ILE A 72 -1.74 -0.03 14.58
CA ILE A 72 -1.24 1.29 14.18
C ILE A 72 -2.39 2.30 14.14
N LEU A 73 -3.52 1.97 13.50
CA LEU A 73 -4.68 2.88 13.43
C LEU A 73 -5.23 3.20 14.82
N ARG A 74 -5.23 2.23 15.75
CA ARG A 74 -5.68 2.42 17.14
C ARG A 74 -4.77 3.32 17.98
N GLN A 75 -3.53 3.52 17.57
CA GLN A 75 -2.60 4.45 18.24
C GLN A 75 -2.91 5.92 17.94
N VAL A 76 -3.70 6.21 16.91
CA VAL A 76 -4.04 7.58 16.54
C VAL A 76 -4.92 8.20 17.62
N GLY A 77 -4.45 9.32 18.18
CA GLY A 77 -5.17 10.06 19.22
C GLY A 77 -6.52 10.62 18.75
N PRO A 78 -7.40 10.95 19.70
CA PRO A 78 -8.81 11.32 19.42
C PRO A 78 -8.95 12.53 18.47
N ASP A 79 -8.02 13.48 18.51
CA ASP A 79 -8.06 14.68 17.67
C ASP A 79 -7.88 14.40 16.17
N ALA A 80 -7.24 13.30 15.82
CA ALA A 80 -7.04 12.87 14.44
C ALA A 80 -7.85 11.61 14.07
N ALA A 81 -8.48 10.95 15.02
CA ALA A 81 -9.32 9.78 14.77
C ALA A 81 -10.41 10.02 13.71
N PRO A 82 -11.05 11.20 13.61
CA PRO A 82 -12.01 11.49 12.54
C PRO A 82 -11.41 11.49 11.13
N MET A 83 -10.09 11.57 10.99
CA MET A 83 -9.42 11.48 9.70
C MET A 83 -9.29 10.02 9.21
N LEU A 84 -9.51 9.03 10.07
CA LEU A 84 -9.37 7.62 9.73
C LEU A 84 -10.66 7.04 9.15
N ALA A 85 -10.55 6.09 8.24
CA ALA A 85 -11.61 5.16 7.93
C ALA A 85 -11.87 4.28 9.17
N ARG A 86 -13.14 4.17 9.59
CA ARG A 86 -13.52 3.33 10.74
C ARG A 86 -13.07 1.90 10.51
N SER A 87 -12.55 1.26 11.54
CA SER A 87 -11.99 -0.08 11.40
C SER A 87 -12.17 -0.87 12.68
N THR A 88 -12.45 -2.16 12.53
CA THR A 88 -12.47 -3.13 13.62
C THR A 88 -11.71 -4.38 13.21
N GLY A 89 -11.54 -5.33 14.10
CA GLY A 89 -10.86 -6.58 13.79
C GLY A 89 -11.32 -7.74 14.63
N VAL A 90 -11.36 -8.91 14.01
CA VAL A 90 -11.75 -10.18 14.61
C VAL A 90 -10.64 -11.20 14.44
N THR A 91 -10.29 -11.91 15.50
CA THR A 91 -9.36 -13.04 15.44
C THR A 91 -10.15 -14.33 15.24
N LEU A 92 -9.89 -15.02 14.15
CA LEU A 92 -10.65 -16.21 13.76
C LEU A 92 -10.34 -17.41 14.65
N GLN A 93 -11.36 -18.16 14.97
CA GLN A 93 -11.25 -19.38 15.78
C GLN A 93 -11.35 -20.67 14.93
N GLY A 94 -11.53 -20.53 13.61
CA GLY A 94 -11.70 -21.65 12.67
C GLY A 94 -13.12 -22.23 12.65
N ARG A 95 -14.09 -21.47 13.11
CA ARG A 95 -15.53 -21.81 13.04
C ARG A 95 -16.25 -20.71 12.27
N THR A 96 -16.25 -20.83 10.95
CA THR A 96 -16.64 -19.77 9.99
C THR A 96 -17.94 -19.06 10.36
N GLU A 97 -19.01 -19.80 10.73
CA GLU A 97 -20.29 -19.18 11.12
C GLU A 97 -20.18 -18.39 12.44
N VAL A 98 -19.43 -18.90 13.42
CA VAL A 98 -19.22 -18.21 14.70
C VAL A 98 -18.35 -16.98 14.48
N ASP A 99 -17.29 -17.13 13.69
CA ASP A 99 -16.38 -16.05 13.35
C ASP A 99 -17.12 -14.94 12.57
N ALA A 100 -18.08 -15.31 11.70
CA ALA A 100 -18.92 -14.34 10.98
C ALA A 100 -19.87 -13.58 11.91
N VAL A 101 -20.51 -14.25 12.87
CA VAL A 101 -21.35 -13.59 13.87
C VAL A 101 -20.55 -12.60 14.70
N GLU A 102 -19.34 -13.01 15.13
CA GLU A 102 -18.44 -12.14 15.89
C GLU A 102 -17.94 -10.95 15.05
N ALA A 103 -17.66 -11.17 13.74
CA ALA A 103 -17.29 -10.12 12.80
C ALA A 103 -18.42 -9.08 12.63
N GLU A 104 -19.66 -9.52 12.44
CA GLU A 104 -20.81 -8.63 12.30
C GLU A 104 -21.10 -7.88 13.61
N ARG A 105 -20.93 -8.53 14.78
CA ARG A 105 -21.01 -7.87 16.07
C ARG A 105 -19.98 -6.76 16.20
N ALA A 106 -18.71 -7.06 15.88
CA ALA A 106 -17.62 -6.07 15.91
C ALA A 106 -17.83 -4.93 14.90
N MET A 107 -18.43 -5.23 13.73
CA MET A 107 -18.84 -4.21 12.76
C MET A 107 -19.91 -3.28 13.35
N ALA A 108 -20.93 -3.83 13.97
CA ALA A 108 -22.02 -3.03 14.60
C ALA A 108 -21.47 -2.12 15.71
N GLU A 109 -20.59 -2.63 16.57
CA GLU A 109 -19.93 -1.86 17.63
C GLU A 109 -19.06 -0.71 17.06
N ALA A 110 -18.45 -0.92 15.88
CA ALA A 110 -17.66 0.09 15.18
C ALA A 110 -18.49 0.98 14.23
N ALA A 111 -19.81 0.86 14.26
CA ALA A 111 -20.75 1.53 13.35
C ALA A 111 -20.40 1.31 11.86
N LEU A 112 -19.99 0.09 11.49
CA LEU A 112 -19.75 -0.36 10.13
C LEU A 112 -20.96 -1.10 9.58
N SER A 113 -21.21 -0.93 8.29
CA SER A 113 -22.22 -1.67 7.52
C SER A 113 -21.63 -2.08 6.18
N TYR A 114 -22.22 -3.09 5.54
CA TYR A 114 -21.84 -3.44 4.17
C TYR A 114 -22.15 -2.32 3.17
N PRO A 115 -21.31 -2.12 2.14
CA PRO A 115 -20.07 -2.87 1.88
C PRO A 115 -18.92 -2.49 2.81
N VAL A 116 -18.07 -3.46 3.16
CA VAL A 116 -16.87 -3.28 3.97
C VAL A 116 -15.65 -3.86 3.27
N VAL A 117 -14.48 -3.28 3.55
CA VAL A 117 -13.20 -3.82 3.09
C VAL A 117 -12.68 -4.78 4.15
N ALA A 118 -12.59 -6.07 3.81
CA ALA A 118 -11.88 -7.06 4.61
C ALA A 118 -10.41 -7.15 4.18
N LYS A 119 -9.51 -7.20 5.14
CA LYS A 119 -8.07 -7.31 4.88
C LYS A 119 -7.34 -8.02 6.00
N PRO A 120 -6.23 -8.73 5.71
CA PRO A 120 -5.35 -9.26 6.75
C PRO A 120 -4.77 -8.13 7.59
N ASP A 121 -4.67 -8.35 8.90
CA ASP A 121 -4.05 -7.39 9.80
C ASP A 121 -2.54 -7.29 9.57
N ILE A 122 -1.87 -8.42 9.35
CA ILE A 122 -0.45 -8.48 8.98
C ILE A 122 -0.33 -8.85 7.50
N GLY A 123 0.30 -8.00 6.71
CA GLY A 123 0.50 -8.26 5.27
C GLY A 123 0.82 -7.00 4.48
N CYS A 124 1.24 -7.17 3.25
CA CYS A 124 1.59 -6.07 2.34
C CYS A 124 1.07 -6.35 0.91
N ASN A 125 1.29 -5.39 0.02
CA ASN A 125 0.98 -5.48 -1.42
C ASN A 125 -0.48 -5.79 -1.74
N GLY A 126 -1.42 -5.46 -0.84
CA GLY A 126 -2.84 -5.70 -1.05
C GLY A 126 -3.23 -7.17 -1.07
N THR A 127 -2.38 -8.08 -0.58
CA THR A 127 -2.70 -9.51 -0.50
C THR A 127 -3.85 -9.74 0.47
N GLY A 128 -4.86 -10.51 0.05
CA GLY A 128 -6.03 -10.85 0.86
C GLY A 128 -7.00 -9.69 1.12
N VAL A 129 -6.89 -8.58 0.41
CA VAL A 129 -7.84 -7.46 0.50
C VAL A 129 -9.04 -7.74 -0.40
N CYS A 130 -10.26 -7.63 0.15
CA CYS A 130 -11.51 -7.90 -0.56
C CYS A 130 -12.60 -6.91 -0.15
N LEU A 131 -13.43 -6.49 -1.10
CA LEU A 131 -14.65 -5.73 -0.82
C LEU A 131 -15.79 -6.73 -0.62
N LEU A 132 -16.46 -6.64 0.51
CA LEU A 132 -17.56 -7.54 0.89
C LEU A 132 -18.89 -6.78 0.90
N HIS A 133 -19.84 -7.26 0.09
CA HIS A 133 -21.16 -6.63 -0.04
C HIS A 133 -22.21 -7.22 0.88
N GLY A 134 -21.93 -8.34 1.55
CA GLY A 134 -22.87 -9.00 2.43
C GLY A 134 -22.30 -10.20 3.16
N ARG A 135 -23.17 -10.82 3.98
CA ARG A 135 -22.82 -11.95 4.85
C ARG A 135 -22.26 -13.16 4.07
N ASP A 136 -22.83 -13.48 2.90
CA ASP A 136 -22.39 -14.64 2.12
C ASP A 136 -20.93 -14.48 1.63
N GLU A 137 -20.55 -13.24 1.28
CA GLU A 137 -19.17 -12.92 0.90
C GLU A 137 -18.25 -12.95 2.11
N LEU A 138 -18.72 -12.46 3.27
CA LEU A 138 -17.99 -12.57 4.52
C LEU A 138 -17.70 -14.03 4.89
N LEU A 139 -18.70 -14.92 4.83
CA LEU A 139 -18.52 -16.35 5.10
C LEU A 139 -17.49 -16.98 4.18
N ARG A 140 -17.56 -16.70 2.88
CA ARG A 140 -16.57 -17.20 1.90
C ARG A 140 -15.17 -16.71 2.20
N TYR A 141 -15.02 -15.43 2.51
CA TYR A 141 -13.74 -14.81 2.86
C TYR A 141 -13.13 -15.43 4.12
N LEU A 142 -13.91 -15.53 5.21
CA LEU A 142 -13.45 -16.10 6.48
C LEU A 142 -13.14 -17.59 6.36
N GLY A 143 -13.91 -18.34 5.56
CA GLY A 143 -13.68 -19.78 5.32
C GLY A 143 -12.37 -20.09 4.61
N GLY A 144 -11.85 -19.14 3.83
CA GLY A 144 -10.54 -19.23 3.17
C GLY A 144 -9.39 -18.60 3.95
N PHE A 145 -9.66 -18.01 5.12
CA PHE A 145 -8.65 -17.29 5.89
C PHE A 145 -7.98 -18.17 6.95
N PRO A 146 -6.67 -17.98 7.24
CA PRO A 146 -5.97 -18.79 8.25
C PRO A 146 -6.58 -18.61 9.65
N ASN A 147 -6.76 -19.74 10.36
CA ASN A 147 -7.22 -19.74 11.74
C ASN A 147 -6.23 -19.04 12.67
N HIS A 148 -6.75 -18.46 13.75
CA HIS A 148 -6.00 -17.72 14.77
C HIS A 148 -5.32 -16.43 14.30
N GLU A 149 -5.58 -16.04 13.05
CA GLU A 149 -5.11 -14.77 12.51
C GLU A 149 -6.24 -13.73 12.53
N ARG A 150 -5.85 -12.46 12.59
CA ARG A 150 -6.79 -11.34 12.68
C ARG A 150 -7.16 -10.80 11.31
N VAL A 151 -8.47 -10.71 11.06
CA VAL A 151 -9.06 -9.99 9.93
C VAL A 151 -9.43 -8.59 10.38
N VAL A 152 -9.07 -7.59 9.60
CA VAL A 152 -9.52 -6.20 9.76
C VAL A 152 -10.71 -5.96 8.84
N LEU A 153 -11.79 -5.44 9.40
CA LEU A 153 -12.96 -4.95 8.67
C LEU A 153 -12.95 -3.43 8.73
N GLN A 154 -12.97 -2.79 7.58
CA GLN A 154 -12.81 -1.34 7.45
C GLN A 154 -13.93 -0.75 6.59
N GLU A 155 -14.37 0.44 6.98
CA GLU A 155 -15.27 1.27 6.21
C GLU A 155 -14.83 1.37 4.75
N PHE A 156 -15.73 1.05 3.83
CA PHE A 156 -15.48 1.31 2.42
C PHE A 156 -15.69 2.80 2.15
N ILE A 157 -14.61 3.48 1.78
CA ILE A 157 -14.66 4.90 1.39
C ILE A 157 -14.93 4.96 -0.11
N GLU A 158 -16.08 5.50 -0.49
CA GLU A 158 -16.54 5.58 -1.89
C GLU A 158 -15.79 6.63 -2.72
N ASP A 159 -15.03 7.53 -2.06
CA ASP A 159 -14.25 8.57 -2.76
C ASP A 159 -13.44 7.96 -3.92
N PRO A 160 -13.49 8.60 -5.12
CA PRO A 160 -12.97 7.98 -6.35
C PRO A 160 -11.45 7.92 -6.42
N HIS A 161 -10.76 8.76 -5.64
CA HIS A 161 -9.31 8.93 -5.73
C HIS A 161 -8.59 8.29 -4.56
N GLU A 162 -7.37 7.80 -4.82
CA GLU A 162 -6.47 7.25 -3.80
C GLU A 162 -5.06 7.83 -3.97
N ALA A 163 -4.41 8.15 -2.86
CA ALA A 163 -3.02 8.59 -2.85
C ALA A 163 -2.23 7.99 -1.69
N GLY A 164 -0.93 7.79 -1.91
CA GLY A 164 0.06 7.51 -0.88
C GLY A 164 0.89 8.75 -0.60
N LEU A 165 0.88 9.21 0.64
CA LEU A 165 1.59 10.41 1.11
C LEU A 165 2.75 9.99 1.99
N PHE A 166 3.99 10.18 1.55
CA PHE A 166 5.16 9.80 2.33
C PHE A 166 5.62 10.94 3.22
N TYR A 167 5.59 10.70 4.52
CA TYR A 167 5.94 11.68 5.55
C TYR A 167 7.27 11.34 6.20
N VAL A 168 8.10 12.37 6.44
CA VAL A 168 9.39 12.25 7.11
C VAL A 168 9.57 13.41 8.09
N ARG A 169 9.93 13.10 9.34
CA ARG A 169 10.27 14.07 10.38
C ARG A 169 11.44 13.56 11.22
N LEU A 170 12.54 14.29 11.29
CA LEU A 170 13.63 13.94 12.20
C LEU A 170 13.19 14.16 13.66
N PRO A 171 13.54 13.27 14.60
CA PRO A 171 13.33 13.49 16.02
C PRO A 171 13.91 14.84 16.46
N GLY A 172 13.14 15.59 17.26
CA GLY A 172 13.50 16.95 17.68
C GLY A 172 13.13 18.07 16.71
N GLN A 173 12.80 17.76 15.45
CA GLN A 173 12.30 18.79 14.52
C GLN A 173 10.86 19.17 14.83
N ALA A 174 10.58 20.49 14.73
CA ALA A 174 9.26 21.04 14.97
C ALA A 174 8.24 20.66 13.90
N ARG A 175 8.68 20.36 12.67
CA ARG A 175 7.81 20.02 11.53
C ARG A 175 8.45 18.94 10.67
N GLY A 176 7.59 18.07 10.13
CA GLY A 176 7.96 17.13 9.09
C GLY A 176 7.62 17.62 7.69
N HIS A 177 7.89 16.77 6.72
CA HIS A 177 7.69 17.09 5.30
C HIS A 177 7.03 15.91 4.58
N ILE A 178 6.15 16.21 3.62
CA ILE A 178 5.72 15.25 2.61
C ILE A 178 6.84 15.17 1.57
N THR A 179 7.49 14.02 1.47
CA THR A 179 8.62 13.80 0.56
C THR A 179 8.22 13.11 -0.75
N SER A 180 7.04 12.49 -0.75
CA SER A 180 6.45 11.85 -1.92
C SER A 180 4.93 11.91 -1.85
N ILE A 181 4.29 12.10 -2.98
CA ILE A 181 2.86 11.87 -3.20
C ILE A 181 2.74 10.98 -4.42
N THR A 182 2.01 9.88 -4.29
CA THR A 182 1.68 8.98 -5.40
C THR A 182 0.18 8.96 -5.56
N LEU A 183 -0.33 9.37 -6.70
CA LEU A 183 -1.72 9.12 -7.07
C LEU A 183 -1.83 7.68 -7.58
N LYS A 184 -2.86 6.96 -7.14
CA LYS A 184 -3.10 5.57 -7.52
C LYS A 184 -4.38 5.50 -8.34
N HIS A 185 -4.25 5.03 -9.57
CA HIS A 185 -5.35 4.88 -10.51
C HIS A 185 -5.63 3.39 -10.73
N PRO A 186 -6.87 2.93 -10.58
CA PRO A 186 -7.23 1.57 -10.96
C PRO A 186 -7.09 1.42 -12.48
N PRO A 187 -6.55 0.30 -12.99
CA PRO A 187 -6.58 -0.01 -14.40
C PRO A 187 -8.03 -0.29 -14.80
N THR A 188 -8.46 0.27 -15.93
CA THR A 188 -9.81 0.10 -16.47
C THR A 188 -9.77 -0.17 -17.96
N VAL A 189 -10.76 -0.87 -18.49
CA VAL A 189 -11.06 -0.94 -19.91
C VAL A 189 -12.47 -0.44 -20.17
N THR A 190 -12.73 0.07 -21.37
CA THR A 190 -14.05 0.55 -21.74
C THR A 190 -14.70 -0.39 -22.74
N GLY A 191 -15.90 -0.86 -22.43
CA GLY A 191 -16.69 -1.73 -23.29
C GLY A 191 -17.06 -1.05 -24.61
N ASP A 192 -17.02 -1.83 -25.68
CA ASP A 192 -17.44 -1.43 -27.03
C ASP A 192 -18.77 -2.08 -27.46
N GLY A 193 -19.39 -2.87 -26.57
CA GLY A 193 -20.62 -3.61 -26.81
C GLY A 193 -20.48 -4.81 -27.75
N ARG A 194 -19.24 -5.24 -28.07
CA ARG A 194 -18.95 -6.33 -29.04
C ARG A 194 -17.84 -7.25 -28.57
N SER A 195 -16.74 -6.69 -28.07
CA SER A 195 -15.57 -7.44 -27.63
C SER A 195 -15.77 -7.99 -26.24
N THR A 196 -15.22 -9.18 -25.99
CA THR A 196 -15.19 -9.75 -24.63
C THR A 196 -14.25 -8.96 -23.74
N LEU A 197 -14.39 -9.09 -22.43
CA LEU A 197 -13.48 -8.46 -21.46
C LEU A 197 -12.02 -8.88 -21.71
N GLU A 198 -11.77 -10.14 -22.05
CA GLU A 198 -10.46 -10.62 -22.44
C GLU A 198 -9.90 -9.85 -23.64
N GLN A 199 -10.71 -9.70 -24.71
CA GLN A 199 -10.30 -8.98 -25.91
C GLN A 199 -10.01 -7.51 -25.63
N LEU A 200 -10.83 -6.86 -24.79
CA LEU A 200 -10.62 -5.47 -24.38
C LEU A 200 -9.33 -5.31 -23.58
N ILE A 201 -9.02 -6.24 -22.65
CA ILE A 201 -7.78 -6.22 -21.87
C ILE A 201 -6.56 -6.39 -22.80
N LEU A 202 -6.61 -7.33 -23.74
CA LEU A 202 -5.50 -7.60 -24.66
C LEU A 202 -5.27 -6.47 -25.66
N ALA A 203 -6.33 -5.72 -26.02
CA ALA A 203 -6.25 -4.59 -26.95
C ALA A 203 -5.81 -3.29 -26.27
N ASP A 204 -5.91 -3.17 -24.94
CA ASP A 204 -5.47 -1.97 -24.21
C ASP A 204 -3.94 -1.87 -24.20
N GLU A 205 -3.41 -0.66 -24.47
CA GLU A 205 -1.96 -0.42 -24.60
C GLU A 205 -1.16 -0.80 -23.35
N ARG A 206 -1.73 -0.58 -22.15
CA ARG A 206 -1.07 -0.91 -20.87
C ARG A 206 -1.50 -2.27 -20.36
N ALA A 207 -2.82 -2.52 -20.28
CA ALA A 207 -3.34 -3.75 -19.71
C ALA A 207 -2.92 -4.98 -20.52
N GLY A 208 -2.82 -4.88 -21.84
CA GLY A 208 -2.34 -5.94 -22.72
C GLY A 208 -0.91 -6.39 -22.41
N LEU A 209 -0.01 -5.43 -22.09
CA LEU A 209 1.38 -5.73 -21.73
C LEU A 209 1.52 -6.50 -20.42
N VAL A 210 0.56 -6.35 -19.50
CA VAL A 210 0.56 -6.98 -18.16
C VAL A 210 -0.70 -7.82 -17.93
N SER A 211 -1.32 -8.30 -19.01
CA SER A 211 -2.58 -9.05 -18.99
C SER A 211 -2.58 -10.24 -18.03
N HIS A 212 -1.42 -10.90 -17.84
CA HIS A 212 -1.26 -12.00 -16.89
C HIS A 212 -1.63 -11.60 -15.44
N LEU A 213 -1.61 -10.30 -15.08
CA LEU A 213 -2.03 -9.82 -13.76
C LEU A 213 -3.55 -9.82 -13.59
N TYR A 214 -4.31 -9.82 -14.69
CA TYR A 214 -5.76 -9.70 -14.69
C TYR A 214 -6.46 -11.01 -15.03
N MET A 215 -5.91 -11.81 -15.95
CA MET A 215 -6.56 -12.99 -16.52
C MET A 215 -6.98 -14.03 -15.48
N GLU A 216 -6.12 -14.34 -14.50
CA GLU A 216 -6.46 -15.30 -13.46
C GLU A 216 -7.57 -14.78 -12.53
N ARG A 217 -7.49 -13.50 -12.16
CA ARG A 217 -8.44 -12.84 -11.26
C ARG A 217 -9.83 -12.68 -11.86
N LEU A 218 -9.89 -12.35 -13.15
CA LEU A 218 -11.12 -12.09 -13.88
C LEU A 218 -11.61 -13.32 -14.68
N ARG A 219 -11.09 -14.51 -14.40
CA ARG A 219 -11.33 -15.73 -15.17
C ARG A 219 -12.82 -15.95 -15.47
N ASP A 220 -13.67 -15.80 -14.47
CA ASP A 220 -15.11 -16.05 -14.58
C ASP A 220 -15.85 -14.95 -15.35
N ARG A 221 -15.20 -13.81 -15.61
CA ARG A 221 -15.73 -12.64 -16.30
C ARG A 221 -15.12 -12.40 -17.68
N LEU A 222 -14.09 -13.14 -18.07
CA LEU A 222 -13.35 -12.88 -19.31
C LEU A 222 -14.22 -13.00 -20.57
N SER A 223 -15.24 -13.85 -20.55
CA SER A 223 -16.20 -14.03 -21.65
C SER A 223 -17.36 -13.00 -21.65
N GLU A 224 -17.48 -12.17 -20.61
CA GLU A 224 -18.49 -11.10 -20.59
C GLU A 224 -18.22 -10.11 -21.71
N VAL A 225 -19.29 -9.60 -22.32
CA VAL A 225 -19.22 -8.50 -23.30
C VAL A 225 -19.74 -7.22 -22.60
N PRO A 226 -18.83 -6.34 -22.12
CA PRO A 226 -19.24 -5.12 -21.49
C PRO A 226 -19.98 -4.20 -22.47
N ARG A 227 -21.02 -3.52 -21.97
CA ARG A 227 -21.82 -2.59 -22.79
C ARG A 227 -20.96 -1.47 -23.34
N GLN A 228 -21.38 -0.90 -24.47
CA GLN A 228 -20.69 0.28 -25.04
C GLN A 228 -20.63 1.44 -24.02
N GLY A 229 -19.43 1.90 -23.75
CA GLY A 229 -19.15 2.97 -22.76
C GLY A 229 -19.10 2.49 -21.31
N GLU A 230 -19.34 1.21 -21.02
CA GLU A 230 -19.19 0.66 -19.68
C GLU A 230 -17.72 0.62 -19.29
N VAL A 231 -17.38 1.23 -18.17
CA VAL A 231 -16.03 1.22 -17.62
C VAL A 231 -15.87 0.03 -16.66
N VAL A 232 -15.05 -0.94 -17.04
CA VAL A 232 -14.76 -2.12 -16.24
C VAL A 232 -13.43 -1.91 -15.51
N ARG A 233 -13.48 -1.92 -14.19
CA ARG A 233 -12.29 -1.88 -13.34
C ARG A 233 -11.64 -3.26 -13.26
N LEU A 234 -10.34 -3.36 -13.54
CA LEU A 234 -9.62 -4.64 -13.61
C LEU A 234 -9.04 -5.08 -12.25
N VAL A 235 -8.82 -4.15 -11.32
CA VAL A 235 -8.24 -4.42 -9.99
C VAL A 235 -8.86 -3.52 -8.94
N PHE A 236 -9.25 -4.09 -7.80
CA PHE A 236 -9.78 -3.32 -6.68
C PHE A 236 -8.68 -2.61 -5.88
N VAL A 237 -7.54 -3.27 -5.66
CA VAL A 237 -6.48 -2.80 -4.76
C VAL A 237 -5.53 -1.85 -5.47
N GLY A 238 -5.24 -0.69 -4.86
CA GLY A 238 -4.29 0.30 -5.34
C GLY A 238 -2.82 -0.13 -5.19
N ASN A 239 -2.40 -1.21 -5.87
CA ASN A 239 -1.02 -1.70 -5.85
C ASN A 239 -0.49 -1.96 -7.27
N HIS A 240 0.71 -1.44 -7.59
CA HIS A 240 1.28 -1.58 -8.92
C HIS A 240 1.61 -3.04 -9.28
N CYS A 241 2.08 -3.86 -8.31
CA CYS A 241 2.31 -5.30 -8.53
C CYS A 241 1.03 -6.06 -8.90
N LYS A 242 -0.14 -5.46 -8.69
CA LYS A 242 -1.45 -5.97 -9.09
C LYS A 242 -1.99 -5.28 -10.35
N GLY A 243 -1.21 -4.39 -10.96
CA GLY A 243 -1.53 -3.69 -12.21
C GLY A 243 -2.04 -2.27 -12.06
N SER A 244 -2.21 -1.73 -10.83
CA SER A 244 -2.60 -0.33 -10.63
C SER A 244 -1.55 0.63 -11.19
N ILE A 245 -2.03 1.76 -11.70
CA ILE A 245 -1.22 2.79 -12.34
C ILE A 245 -0.83 3.81 -11.28
N PHE A 246 0.46 4.11 -11.17
CA PHE A 246 0.97 5.11 -10.25
C PHE A 246 1.43 6.36 -11.00
N GLU A 247 1.01 7.53 -10.49
CA GLU A 247 1.38 8.84 -11.02
C GLU A 247 2.12 9.64 -9.94
N ASP A 248 3.21 10.31 -10.32
CA ASP A 248 3.93 11.23 -9.45
C ASP A 248 3.09 12.48 -9.16
N GLY A 249 2.53 12.54 -7.96
CA GLY A 249 1.71 13.64 -7.45
C GLY A 249 2.47 14.66 -6.62
N ARG A 250 3.81 14.68 -6.57
CA ARG A 250 4.59 15.58 -5.69
C ARG A 250 4.26 17.05 -5.87
N ARG A 251 3.82 17.47 -7.06
CA ARG A 251 3.31 18.82 -7.35
C ARG A 251 2.06 19.22 -6.53
N LEU A 252 1.37 18.25 -5.94
CA LEU A 252 0.17 18.48 -5.12
C LEU A 252 0.52 18.85 -3.67
N ALA A 253 1.77 18.71 -3.26
CA ALA A 253 2.21 19.09 -1.93
C ALA A 253 2.02 20.59 -1.71
N THR A 254 1.24 20.93 -0.68
CA THR A 254 0.98 22.30 -0.24
C THR A 254 1.28 22.44 1.25
N PRO A 255 1.48 23.65 1.76
CA PRO A 255 1.59 23.87 3.20
C PRO A 255 0.36 23.35 3.97
N ALA A 256 -0.86 23.51 3.42
CA ALA A 256 -2.11 23.09 4.04
C ALA A 256 -2.18 21.56 4.14
N LEU A 257 -1.91 20.83 3.04
CA LEU A 257 -1.85 19.37 3.05
C LEU A 257 -0.76 18.87 4.01
N THR A 258 0.43 19.49 3.98
CA THR A 258 1.52 19.13 4.89
C THR A 258 1.12 19.32 6.35
N ALA A 259 0.41 20.42 6.69
CA ALA A 259 -0.09 20.65 8.04
C ALA A 259 -1.15 19.62 8.47
N ALA A 260 -2.02 19.19 7.56
CA ALA A 260 -3.00 18.15 7.85
C ALA A 260 -2.33 16.80 8.16
N ILE A 261 -1.35 16.40 7.35
CA ILE A 261 -0.58 15.17 7.56
C ILE A 261 0.31 15.27 8.80
N GLU A 262 0.87 16.44 9.11
CA GLU A 262 1.60 16.70 10.35
C GLU A 262 0.72 16.49 11.58
N ARG A 263 -0.54 16.99 11.58
CA ARG A 263 -1.49 16.74 12.69
C ARG A 263 -1.71 15.24 12.92
N LEU A 264 -1.95 14.48 11.84
CA LEU A 264 -2.11 13.04 11.93
C LEU A 264 -0.85 12.36 12.47
N ALA A 265 0.33 12.70 11.91
CA ALA A 265 1.60 12.10 12.32
C ALA A 265 1.96 12.39 13.79
N ARG A 266 1.54 13.55 14.31
CA ARG A 266 1.70 13.90 15.72
C ARG A 266 0.70 13.24 16.65
N ALA A 267 -0.45 12.85 16.12
CA ALA A 267 -1.44 12.09 16.87
C ALA A 267 -1.04 10.62 17.07
N LEU A 268 0.01 10.15 16.37
CA LEU A 268 0.61 8.84 16.63
C LEU A 268 1.86 9.02 17.52
N PRO A 269 2.06 8.15 18.52
CA PRO A 269 3.23 8.23 19.39
C PRO A 269 4.53 7.96 18.59
N GLU A 270 5.45 8.94 18.64
CA GLU A 270 6.78 8.86 18.00
C GLU A 270 6.75 8.37 16.53
N PHE A 271 5.75 8.80 15.76
CA PHE A 271 5.71 8.51 14.32
C PHE A 271 6.56 9.54 13.56
N HIS A 272 7.58 9.06 12.90
CA HIS A 272 8.59 9.90 12.23
C HIS A 272 8.77 9.60 10.75
N PHE A 273 8.35 8.44 10.29
CA PHE A 273 8.67 7.95 8.96
C PHE A 273 7.64 6.97 8.45
N GLY A 274 7.08 7.22 7.29
CA GLY A 274 6.19 6.26 6.67
C GLY A 274 5.28 6.83 5.60
N ARG A 275 4.49 5.95 4.99
CA ARG A 275 3.49 6.30 3.99
C ARG A 275 2.09 6.19 4.59
N ILE A 276 1.33 7.23 4.38
CA ILE A 276 -0.07 7.35 4.76
C ILE A 276 -0.90 7.22 3.49
N ASP A 277 -1.68 6.16 3.37
CA ASP A 277 -2.55 5.93 2.22
C ASP A 277 -3.94 6.50 2.51
N VAL A 278 -4.45 7.32 1.60
CA VAL A 278 -5.70 8.07 1.77
C VAL A 278 -6.63 7.90 0.56
N ARG A 279 -7.93 7.92 0.82
CA ARG A 279 -8.95 8.15 -0.20
C ARG A 279 -9.49 9.57 -0.06
N PHE A 280 -9.86 10.21 -1.18
CA PHE A 280 -10.27 11.61 -1.20
C PHE A 280 -11.22 11.93 -2.36
N ALA A 281 -12.06 12.95 -2.14
CA ALA A 281 -13.11 13.33 -3.07
C ALA A 281 -12.56 14.08 -4.31
N SER A 282 -11.57 14.97 -4.13
CA SER A 282 -11.01 15.76 -5.24
C SER A 282 -9.58 16.20 -4.96
N LEU A 283 -8.80 16.42 -6.03
CA LEU A 283 -7.44 16.97 -5.92
C LEU A 283 -7.41 18.35 -5.25
N ALA A 284 -8.44 19.18 -5.46
CA ALA A 284 -8.55 20.49 -4.85
C ALA A 284 -8.72 20.39 -3.32
N ALA A 285 -9.58 19.49 -2.84
CA ALA A 285 -9.76 19.22 -1.42
C ALA A 285 -8.50 18.65 -0.78
N LEU A 286 -7.87 17.65 -1.43
CA LEU A 286 -6.60 17.08 -0.95
C LEU A 286 -5.53 18.17 -0.78
N ARG A 287 -5.38 19.08 -1.75
CA ARG A 287 -4.41 20.18 -1.67
C ARG A 287 -4.69 21.17 -0.52
N ARG A 288 -5.94 21.30 -0.10
CA ARG A 288 -6.31 22.08 1.10
C ARG A 288 -6.13 21.29 2.39
N GLY A 289 -5.82 19.98 2.31
CA GLY A 289 -5.73 19.09 3.46
C GLY A 289 -7.10 18.76 4.07
N GLU A 290 -8.12 18.70 3.23
CA GLU A 290 -9.52 18.50 3.57
C GLU A 290 -10.10 17.30 2.80
N ASP A 291 -11.27 16.80 3.24
CA ASP A 291 -12.09 15.79 2.57
C ASP A 291 -11.28 14.56 2.11
N PHE A 292 -10.47 14.02 3.01
CA PHE A 292 -9.79 12.73 2.80
C PHE A 292 -9.94 11.83 4.02
N ARG A 293 -9.89 10.52 3.78
CA ARG A 293 -9.89 9.46 4.80
C ARG A 293 -8.63 8.63 4.70
N VAL A 294 -7.97 8.45 5.82
CA VAL A 294 -6.80 7.57 5.94
C VAL A 294 -7.27 6.12 6.00
N ILE A 295 -6.81 5.32 5.06
CA ILE A 295 -7.17 3.90 4.97
C ILE A 295 -6.04 2.98 5.47
N GLU A 296 -4.79 3.47 5.48
CA GLU A 296 -3.64 2.72 5.96
C GLU A 296 -2.50 3.65 6.37
N ILE A 297 -1.75 3.25 7.40
CA ILE A 297 -0.51 3.90 7.83
C ILE A 297 0.58 2.84 7.84
N ASN A 298 1.62 3.08 7.06
CA ASN A 298 2.75 2.17 6.87
C ASN A 298 4.04 2.82 7.41
N GLY A 299 4.90 2.05 8.08
CA GLY A 299 6.15 2.55 8.66
C GLY A 299 7.37 2.41 7.75
N ALA A 300 8.49 1.98 8.34
CA ALA A 300 9.82 1.95 7.72
C ALA A 300 9.96 1.01 6.50
N GLY A 301 9.06 0.05 6.34
CA GLY A 301 9.00 -0.85 5.18
C GLY A 301 8.26 -0.27 3.98
N SER A 302 7.63 0.90 4.13
CA SER A 302 6.90 1.54 3.04
C SER A 302 7.85 2.16 2.01
N GLU A 303 7.38 2.17 0.77
CA GLU A 303 8.11 2.73 -0.37
C GLU A 303 7.44 4.03 -0.85
N ALA A 304 8.27 4.96 -1.34
CA ALA A 304 7.81 6.17 -2.02
C ALA A 304 7.39 5.83 -3.46
N THR A 305 6.18 5.33 -3.62
CA THR A 305 5.72 4.63 -4.82
C THR A 305 5.57 5.50 -6.08
N HIS A 306 5.78 6.84 -5.99
CA HIS A 306 5.88 7.71 -7.18
C HIS A 306 7.00 7.28 -8.14
N ILE A 307 7.96 6.48 -7.66
CA ILE A 307 9.06 5.94 -8.48
C ILE A 307 8.55 5.02 -9.60
N TRP A 308 7.34 4.50 -9.48
CA TRP A 308 6.69 3.62 -10.46
C TRP A 308 5.83 4.38 -11.48
N ASP A 309 5.85 5.73 -11.48
CA ASP A 309 5.29 6.53 -12.60
C ASP A 309 6.05 6.21 -13.89
N SER A 310 5.32 5.97 -14.98
CA SER A 310 5.91 5.58 -16.28
C SER A 310 6.96 6.57 -16.80
N ARG A 311 6.88 7.84 -16.38
CA ARG A 311 7.84 8.90 -16.74
C ARG A 311 9.07 8.97 -15.85
N THR A 312 9.10 8.21 -14.73
CA THR A 312 10.23 8.25 -13.79
C THR A 312 11.44 7.56 -14.41
N LYS A 313 12.60 8.23 -14.33
CA LYS A 313 13.89 7.65 -14.76
C LYS A 313 14.46 6.76 -13.64
N LEU A 314 15.10 5.65 -14.01
CA LEU A 314 15.69 4.69 -13.05
C LEU A 314 16.62 5.36 -12.01
N ARG A 315 17.46 6.30 -12.45
CA ARG A 315 18.35 7.05 -11.55
C ARG A 315 17.57 7.84 -10.48
N ASP A 316 16.40 8.38 -10.83
CA ASP A 316 15.59 9.19 -9.93
C ASP A 316 14.80 8.27 -8.97
N ALA A 317 14.39 7.09 -9.45
CA ALA A 317 13.84 6.04 -8.60
C ALA A 317 14.86 5.58 -7.54
N TRP A 318 16.11 5.25 -7.93
CA TRP A 318 17.15 4.90 -6.97
C TRP A 318 17.51 6.06 -6.03
N ARG A 319 17.57 7.30 -6.52
CA ARG A 319 17.81 8.47 -5.66
C ARG A 319 16.72 8.62 -4.60
N ALA A 320 15.46 8.40 -4.95
CA ALA A 320 14.35 8.40 -3.98
C ALA A 320 14.50 7.28 -2.94
N GLN A 321 14.84 6.07 -3.35
CA GLN A 321 15.09 4.95 -2.45
C GLN A 321 16.25 5.24 -1.48
N PHE A 322 17.39 5.72 -2.00
CA PHE A 322 18.55 6.06 -1.18
C PHE A 322 18.24 7.18 -0.18
N PHE A 323 17.48 8.19 -0.59
CA PHE A 323 17.02 9.26 0.29
C PHE A 323 16.17 8.70 1.44
N HIS A 324 15.15 7.87 1.13
CA HIS A 324 14.22 7.37 2.15
C HIS A 324 14.91 6.41 3.11
N TYR A 325 15.71 5.46 2.64
CA TYR A 325 16.46 4.59 3.54
C TYR A 325 17.51 5.36 4.35
N GLY A 326 18.20 6.33 3.75
CA GLY A 326 19.09 7.23 4.48
C GLY A 326 18.35 8.03 5.57
N ALA A 327 17.12 8.48 5.31
CA ALA A 327 16.28 9.15 6.31
C ALA A 327 15.87 8.19 7.45
N ALA A 328 15.44 6.96 7.12
CA ALA A 328 15.08 5.96 8.12
C ALA A 328 16.24 5.61 9.06
N PHE A 329 17.46 5.44 8.50
CA PHE A 329 18.66 5.22 9.32
C PHE A 329 18.99 6.43 10.21
N ARG A 330 18.89 7.67 9.69
CA ARG A 330 19.14 8.89 10.49
C ARG A 330 18.13 9.03 11.62
N ILE A 331 16.85 8.77 11.35
CA ILE A 331 15.78 8.81 12.35
C ILE A 331 16.02 7.73 13.40
N GLY A 332 16.31 6.49 12.98
CA GLY A 332 16.64 5.40 13.89
C GLY A 332 17.85 5.71 14.78
N ALA A 333 18.89 6.32 14.21
CA ALA A 333 20.07 6.76 14.99
C ALA A 333 19.72 7.84 16.02
N ALA A 334 18.92 8.84 15.64
CA ALA A 334 18.45 9.89 16.55
C ALA A 334 17.58 9.30 17.66
N ASN A 335 16.68 8.37 17.35
CA ASN A 335 15.86 7.69 18.35
C ASN A 335 16.69 6.78 19.24
N ARG A 336 17.69 6.08 18.72
CA ARG A 336 18.64 5.31 19.53
C ARG A 336 19.38 6.20 20.54
N ALA A 337 19.80 7.40 20.14
CA ALA A 337 20.41 8.39 21.04
C ALA A 337 19.45 8.89 22.14
N ARG A 338 18.13 8.82 21.89
CA ARG A 338 17.06 9.11 22.85
C ARG A 338 16.68 7.90 23.74
N GLY A 339 17.38 6.77 23.61
CA GLY A 339 17.17 5.56 24.41
C GLY A 339 16.29 4.48 23.76
N TRP A 340 15.74 4.71 22.58
CA TRP A 340 14.99 3.69 21.85
C TRP A 340 15.93 2.63 21.26
N ARG A 341 15.50 1.37 21.32
CA ARG A 341 16.33 0.25 20.82
C ARG A 341 15.77 -0.33 19.52
N PRO A 342 16.60 -0.52 18.48
CA PRO A 342 16.24 -1.31 17.32
C PRO A 342 15.88 -2.74 17.73
N CYS A 343 14.99 -3.41 16.99
CA CYS A 343 14.55 -4.76 17.34
C CYS A 343 15.62 -5.85 17.15
N GLY A 344 16.71 -5.52 16.44
CA GLY A 344 17.77 -6.46 16.10
C GLY A 344 17.45 -7.32 14.87
N VAL A 345 18.50 -7.73 14.14
CA VAL A 345 18.39 -8.47 12.87
C VAL A 345 17.63 -9.80 13.03
N ARG A 346 17.83 -10.52 14.16
CA ARG A 346 17.14 -11.80 14.41
C ARG A 346 15.62 -11.62 14.55
N ALA A 347 15.18 -10.60 15.29
CA ALA A 347 13.76 -10.30 15.44
C ALA A 347 13.16 -9.83 14.11
N MET A 348 13.86 -8.94 13.39
CA MET A 348 13.47 -8.48 12.05
C MET A 348 13.25 -9.67 11.09
N TYR A 349 14.19 -10.62 11.04
CA TYR A 349 14.08 -11.82 10.21
C TYR A 349 12.89 -12.71 10.63
N ARG A 350 12.63 -12.88 11.93
CA ARG A 350 11.50 -13.66 12.45
C ARG A 350 10.16 -13.02 12.03
N HIS A 351 9.99 -11.71 12.17
CA HIS A 351 8.79 -11.00 11.75
C HIS A 351 8.58 -11.08 10.23
N TRP A 352 9.63 -10.87 9.45
CA TRP A 352 9.58 -11.02 7.99
C TRP A 352 9.20 -12.45 7.56
N LYS A 353 9.78 -13.48 8.18
CA LYS A 353 9.44 -14.88 7.89
C LYS A 353 7.98 -15.19 8.22
N ASN A 354 7.49 -14.70 9.36
CA ASN A 354 6.09 -14.86 9.74
C ASN A 354 5.14 -14.17 8.75
N GLN A 355 5.41 -12.92 8.41
CA GLN A 355 4.62 -12.20 7.41
C GLN A 355 4.57 -12.94 6.07
N ARG A 356 5.71 -13.44 5.57
CA ARG A 356 5.74 -14.25 4.34
C ARG A 356 4.91 -15.52 4.43
N ARG A 357 4.98 -16.22 5.57
CA ARG A 357 4.17 -17.42 5.82
C ARG A 357 2.67 -17.10 5.76
N LEU A 358 2.26 -16.03 6.42
CA LEU A 358 0.88 -15.59 6.45
C LEU A 358 0.38 -15.17 5.05
N MET A 359 1.16 -14.36 4.34
CA MET A 359 0.80 -13.91 2.98
C MET A 359 0.61 -15.08 1.99
N ALA A 360 1.33 -16.17 2.17
CA ALA A 360 1.16 -17.37 1.35
C ALA A 360 -0.11 -18.18 1.68
N ALA A 361 -0.73 -17.91 2.82
CA ALA A 361 -1.92 -18.61 3.30
C ALA A 361 -3.21 -17.78 3.16
N TYR A 362 -3.11 -16.50 2.83
CA TYR A 362 -4.30 -15.66 2.66
C TYR A 362 -5.06 -15.98 1.37
N PRO A 363 -6.40 -15.83 1.36
CA PRO A 363 -7.18 -16.01 0.16
C PRO A 363 -6.72 -15.06 -0.96
N MET A 364 -6.91 -15.47 -2.19
CA MET A 364 -6.72 -14.56 -3.32
C MET A 364 -7.74 -13.41 -3.18
N ASN A 365 -7.29 -12.23 -3.48
CA ASN A 365 -8.13 -11.03 -3.54
C ASN A 365 -8.73 -10.86 -4.93
N ASP A 366 -9.86 -10.21 -4.97
CA ASP A 366 -10.56 -9.79 -6.21
C ASP A 366 -9.70 -8.87 -7.07
#